data_4f3db80664e40691117f41038c7e75fc
#
_entry.id   4f3db80664e40691117f41038c7e75fc
#
_cell.length_a   1.000
_cell.length_b   1.000
_cell.length_c   1.000
_cell.angle_alpha   90.00
_cell.angle_beta   90.00
_cell.angle_gamma   90.00
#
_symmetry.space_group_name_H-M   'P 1'
#
loop_
_entity.id
_entity.type
_entity.pdbx_description
1 polymer ?
#
loop_
_entity_poly.entity_id
_entity_poly.type
_entity_poly.pdbx_seq_one_letter_code
_entity_poly.pdbx_strand_id
1 'polypeptide(L)'
;MNKLKSTVIAAAITTVFAAPASAAVTIFSDNFDSYSPLILNWTPPVASGWTVSSGTVDLIGTSFIDILPGNGNYIDLDGSTSNSGIFANNVNLTGGVTYTLSFDLAGSQRGSTETANVNFGTASTSATLGSSAGLTTYNLNFTPAASGIYSFNFENLGGDNFGLLLDNVSVSAVPEPETYAMLLVGLGMLGFMLRRKANV
;
A
#
# COMPACT_ATOMS: atom_id res chain seq x y z
N MET A 1 74.64 0.02 18.37
CA MET A 1 73.35 -0.14 19.06
C MET A 1 72.28 0.49 18.23
N ASN A 2 71.58 -0.33 17.37
CA ASN A 2 70.50 0.11 16.51
C ASN A 2 69.18 0.03 17.26
N LYS A 3 68.48 1.16 17.45
CA LYS A 3 67.13 1.21 18.01
C LYS A 3 66.12 0.95 16.87
N LEU A 4 65.48 -0.22 16.89
CA LEU A 4 64.30 -0.51 16.06
C LEU A 4 63.16 0.38 16.54
N LYS A 5 62.63 1.23 15.60
CA LYS A 5 61.41 1.98 15.83
C LYS A 5 60.23 1.06 15.40
N SER A 6 59.45 0.59 16.38
CA SER A 6 58.21 -0.14 16.16
C SER A 6 57.13 0.84 15.67
N THR A 7 56.71 0.74 14.41
CA THR A 7 55.58 1.47 13.89
C THR A 7 54.33 0.64 14.13
N VAL A 8 53.47 1.07 15.04
CA VAL A 8 52.15 0.44 15.27
C VAL A 8 51.18 0.97 14.21
N ILE A 9 50.80 0.14 13.27
CA ILE A 9 49.75 0.43 12.30
C ILE A 9 48.40 0.15 12.99
N ALA A 10 47.66 1.20 13.34
CA ALA A 10 46.29 1.07 13.82
C ALA A 10 45.36 0.79 12.63
N ALA A 11 44.93 -0.43 12.48
CA ALA A 11 43.89 -0.81 11.50
C ALA A 11 42.53 -0.29 12.01
N ALA A 12 41.97 0.70 11.34
CA ALA A 12 40.61 1.15 11.58
C ALA A 12 39.63 0.12 10.96
N ILE A 13 38.99 -0.68 11.79
CA ILE A 13 37.92 -1.57 11.39
C ILE A 13 36.64 -0.71 11.25
N THR A 14 36.27 -0.32 10.04
CA THR A 14 34.98 0.27 9.74
C THR A 14 33.95 -0.85 9.69
N THR A 15 33.25 -1.08 10.80
CA THR A 15 32.05 -1.93 10.82
C THR A 15 30.93 -1.14 10.17
N VAL A 16 30.50 -1.55 8.97
CA VAL A 16 29.28 -1.07 8.34
C VAL A 16 28.12 -1.72 9.10
N PHE A 17 27.46 -0.95 9.94
CA PHE A 17 26.20 -1.38 10.54
C PHE A 17 25.11 -1.27 9.46
N ALA A 18 24.62 -2.40 8.96
CA ALA A 18 23.37 -2.43 8.21
C ALA A 18 22.24 -2.03 9.18
N ALA A 19 21.59 -0.90 8.93
CA ALA A 19 20.40 -0.52 9.67
C ALA A 19 19.31 -1.59 9.43
N PRO A 20 18.60 -2.07 10.47
CA PRO A 20 17.48 -2.97 10.26
C PRO A 20 16.43 -2.24 9.41
N ALA A 21 15.97 -2.89 8.34
CA ALA A 21 14.83 -2.39 7.59
C ALA A 21 13.62 -2.40 8.54
N SER A 22 13.04 -1.24 8.82
CA SER A 22 11.78 -1.16 9.56
C SER A 22 10.68 -1.70 8.67
N ALA A 23 9.88 -2.63 9.19
CA ALA A 23 8.70 -3.12 8.48
C ALA A 23 7.69 -1.98 8.32
N ALA A 24 7.06 -1.90 7.14
CA ALA A 24 5.94 -0.98 6.92
C ALA A 24 4.82 -1.28 7.93
N VAL A 25 4.25 -0.23 8.52
CA VAL A 25 3.11 -0.37 9.44
C VAL A 25 1.83 -0.28 8.62
N THR A 26 1.12 -1.39 8.48
CA THR A 26 -0.19 -1.45 7.82
C THR A 26 -1.24 -0.83 8.75
N ILE A 27 -1.96 0.18 8.25
CA ILE A 27 -3.04 0.88 8.97
C ILE A 27 -4.44 0.50 8.47
N PHE A 28 -4.52 -0.07 7.29
CA PHE A 28 -5.74 -0.60 6.69
C PHE A 28 -5.40 -1.77 5.78
N SER A 29 -6.22 -2.83 5.78
CA SER A 29 -6.15 -3.89 4.78
C SER A 29 -7.51 -4.59 4.65
N ASP A 30 -7.87 -4.94 3.42
CA ASP A 30 -9.04 -5.74 3.09
C ASP A 30 -8.76 -6.57 1.82
N ASN A 31 -8.99 -7.87 1.89
CA ASN A 31 -8.95 -8.80 0.77
C ASN A 31 -10.33 -9.36 0.43
N PHE A 32 -11.38 -8.76 0.95
CA PHE A 32 -12.80 -9.06 0.74
C PHE A 32 -13.26 -10.48 1.10
N ASP A 33 -12.39 -11.39 1.50
CA ASP A 33 -12.71 -12.79 1.81
C ASP A 33 -13.60 -12.97 3.05
N SER A 34 -13.66 -11.97 3.92
CA SER A 34 -14.48 -12.00 5.14
C SER A 34 -15.98 -11.77 4.87
N TYR A 35 -16.33 -11.29 3.67
CA TYR A 35 -17.73 -11.02 3.29
C TYR A 35 -18.37 -12.25 2.63
N SER A 36 -19.71 -12.35 2.72
CA SER A 36 -20.44 -13.38 1.99
C SER A 36 -20.32 -13.14 0.49
N PRO A 37 -19.89 -14.13 -0.32
CA PRO A 37 -19.70 -13.96 -1.75
C PRO A 37 -21.01 -13.80 -2.50
N LEU A 38 -20.94 -13.21 -3.69
CA LEU A 38 -22.04 -13.00 -4.64
C LEU A 38 -23.13 -12.06 -4.11
N ILE A 39 -22.76 -10.79 -3.99
CA ILE A 39 -23.73 -9.71 -3.76
C ILE A 39 -23.61 -8.72 -4.92
N LEU A 40 -24.55 -8.80 -5.86
CA LEU A 40 -24.66 -7.83 -6.94
C LEU A 40 -25.16 -6.49 -6.41
N ASN A 41 -24.62 -5.40 -6.92
CA ASN A 41 -24.87 -4.04 -6.44
C ASN A 41 -24.63 -3.93 -4.92
N TRP A 42 -23.45 -4.35 -4.51
CA TRP A 42 -23.09 -4.52 -3.12
C TRP A 42 -23.16 -3.22 -2.33
N THR A 43 -23.86 -3.29 -1.21
CA THR A 43 -23.83 -2.25 -0.18
C THR A 43 -22.94 -2.73 0.96
N PRO A 44 -21.72 -2.19 1.09
CA PRO A 44 -20.79 -2.61 2.13
C PRO A 44 -21.34 -2.42 3.54
N PRO A 45 -21.04 -3.32 4.49
CA PRO A 45 -21.38 -3.12 5.90
C PRO A 45 -20.73 -1.85 6.44
N VAL A 46 -21.45 -1.06 7.23
CA VAL A 46 -20.93 0.18 7.83
C VAL A 46 -19.61 -0.03 8.60
N ALA A 47 -19.49 -1.19 9.26
CA ALA A 47 -18.28 -1.54 10.04
C ALA A 47 -17.03 -1.74 9.18
N SER A 48 -17.17 -1.97 7.86
CA SER A 48 -16.03 -2.11 6.93
C SER A 48 -15.37 -0.76 6.61
N GLY A 49 -16.09 0.34 6.80
CA GLY A 49 -15.66 1.68 6.38
C GLY A 49 -15.80 1.94 4.87
N TRP A 50 -16.08 0.91 4.07
CA TRP A 50 -16.32 1.08 2.64
C TRP A 50 -17.65 1.75 2.35
N THR A 51 -17.67 2.55 1.31
CA THR A 51 -18.87 3.22 0.78
C THR A 51 -18.89 3.11 -0.73
N VAL A 52 -20.09 3.07 -1.32
CA VAL A 52 -20.31 3.15 -2.76
C VAL A 52 -21.19 4.36 -3.04
N SER A 53 -20.78 5.18 -3.99
CA SER A 53 -21.55 6.34 -4.46
C SER A 53 -21.54 6.43 -5.98
N SER A 54 -22.50 7.17 -6.54
CA SER A 54 -22.60 7.47 -7.98
C SER A 54 -22.69 6.24 -8.88
N GLY A 55 -23.21 5.12 -8.37
CA GLY A 55 -23.36 3.87 -9.11
C GLY A 55 -23.26 2.66 -8.21
N THR A 56 -22.80 1.54 -8.74
CA THR A 56 -22.75 0.26 -8.04
C THR A 56 -21.43 -0.48 -8.28
N VAL A 57 -21.08 -1.36 -7.36
CA VAL A 57 -20.02 -2.37 -7.49
C VAL A 57 -20.59 -3.73 -7.13
N ASP A 58 -19.98 -4.82 -7.58
CA ASP A 58 -20.40 -6.18 -7.23
C ASP A 58 -19.31 -6.86 -6.38
N LEU A 59 -19.71 -7.53 -5.31
CA LEU A 59 -18.83 -8.45 -4.55
C LEU A 59 -19.03 -9.85 -5.14
N ILE A 60 -18.02 -10.36 -5.82
CA ILE A 60 -18.03 -11.67 -6.50
C ILE A 60 -16.80 -12.49 -6.09
N GLY A 61 -16.73 -13.76 -6.48
CA GLY A 61 -15.60 -14.64 -6.16
C GLY A 61 -16.04 -16.07 -5.87
N THR A 62 -15.65 -16.63 -4.75
CA THR A 62 -15.78 -18.04 -4.35
C THR A 62 -17.23 -18.61 -4.33
N SER A 63 -18.00 -18.36 -5.39
CA SER A 63 -19.40 -18.80 -5.53
C SER A 63 -19.76 -19.08 -6.98
N PHE A 64 -21.04 -18.90 -7.33
CA PHE A 64 -21.55 -19.14 -8.67
C PHE A 64 -20.95 -18.18 -9.75
N ILE A 65 -20.54 -16.98 -9.37
CA ILE A 65 -19.84 -16.04 -10.26
C ILE A 65 -18.39 -15.88 -9.77
N ASP A 66 -17.54 -16.85 -10.13
CA ASP A 66 -16.10 -16.77 -9.93
C ASP A 66 -15.40 -16.70 -11.29
N ILE A 67 -15.14 -15.47 -11.74
CA ILE A 67 -14.51 -15.21 -13.03
C ILE A 67 -12.98 -15.11 -12.94
N LEU A 68 -12.43 -15.15 -11.73
CA LEU A 68 -10.97 -15.18 -11.45
C LEU A 68 -10.66 -16.26 -10.40
N PRO A 69 -10.85 -17.56 -10.72
CA PRO A 69 -10.78 -18.65 -9.75
C PRO A 69 -9.46 -18.72 -8.99
N GLY A 70 -9.56 -18.98 -7.68
CA GLY A 70 -8.40 -19.16 -6.80
C GLY A 70 -7.93 -17.90 -6.09
N ASN A 71 -8.62 -16.77 -6.27
CA ASN A 71 -8.26 -15.48 -5.67
C ASN A 71 -9.22 -15.05 -4.54
N GLY A 72 -10.07 -15.95 -4.05
CA GLY A 72 -11.03 -15.59 -3.00
C GLY A 72 -12.18 -14.73 -3.51
N ASN A 73 -12.60 -13.74 -2.73
CA ASN A 73 -13.58 -12.75 -3.12
C ASN A 73 -12.88 -11.47 -3.58
N TYR A 74 -13.47 -10.77 -4.53
CA TYR A 74 -12.98 -9.53 -5.10
C TYR A 74 -14.13 -8.63 -5.53
N ILE A 75 -13.84 -7.36 -5.81
CA ILE A 75 -14.82 -6.37 -6.23
C ILE A 75 -14.75 -6.18 -7.75
N ASP A 76 -15.89 -6.37 -8.43
CA ASP A 76 -16.08 -5.83 -9.77
C ASP A 76 -16.48 -4.35 -9.65
N LEU A 77 -15.63 -3.47 -10.16
CA LEU A 77 -15.78 -2.03 -10.03
C LEU A 77 -16.86 -1.43 -10.92
N ASP A 78 -17.47 -2.21 -11.85
CA ASP A 78 -18.65 -1.81 -12.61
C ASP A 78 -19.80 -2.79 -12.31
N GLY A 79 -20.61 -2.44 -11.33
CA GLY A 79 -21.69 -3.29 -10.85
C GLY A 79 -22.79 -3.53 -11.87
N SER A 80 -23.70 -4.46 -11.55
CA SER A 80 -24.73 -4.98 -12.45
C SER A 80 -25.77 -3.98 -12.95
N THR A 81 -25.65 -2.68 -12.62
CA THR A 81 -26.55 -1.62 -13.13
C THR A 81 -26.04 -0.92 -14.40
N SER A 82 -24.89 -1.30 -14.94
CA SER A 82 -24.18 -0.56 -16.01
C SER A 82 -23.89 0.91 -15.65
N ASN A 83 -23.69 1.17 -14.38
CA ASN A 83 -23.31 2.46 -13.83
C ASN A 83 -22.28 2.24 -12.73
N SER A 84 -21.02 2.32 -13.11
CA SER A 84 -19.90 2.07 -12.19
C SER A 84 -19.94 3.00 -11.00
N GLY A 85 -19.72 2.42 -9.80
CA GLY A 85 -19.70 3.15 -8.55
C GLY A 85 -18.32 3.72 -8.22
N ILE A 86 -18.31 4.78 -7.41
CA ILE A 86 -17.11 5.22 -6.71
C ILE A 86 -17.02 4.40 -5.42
N PHE A 87 -16.09 3.45 -5.38
CA PHE A 87 -15.82 2.60 -4.22
C PHE A 87 -14.74 3.22 -3.35
N ALA A 88 -15.09 3.66 -2.15
CA ALA A 88 -14.23 4.51 -1.32
C ALA A 88 -14.14 4.04 0.14
N ASN A 89 -13.00 4.34 0.77
CA ASN A 89 -12.80 4.20 2.21
C ASN A 89 -11.98 5.39 2.75
N ASN A 90 -11.92 5.52 4.07
CA ASN A 90 -11.20 6.58 4.75
C ASN A 90 -10.19 6.02 5.74
N VAL A 91 -9.04 6.68 5.85
CA VAL A 91 -7.97 6.35 6.80
C VAL A 91 -7.51 7.58 7.55
N ASN A 92 -7.10 7.39 8.81
CA ASN A 92 -6.54 8.47 9.61
C ASN A 92 -5.02 8.49 9.42
N LEU A 93 -4.48 9.59 8.89
CA LEU A 93 -3.07 9.75 8.54
C LEU A 93 -2.40 10.83 9.37
N THR A 94 -1.10 10.65 9.64
CA THR A 94 -0.24 11.65 10.29
C THR A 94 0.43 12.52 9.24
N GLY A 95 0.38 13.84 9.42
CA GLY A 95 1.04 14.80 8.54
C GLY A 95 2.55 14.57 8.44
N GLY A 96 3.11 14.73 7.24
CA GLY A 96 4.53 14.54 6.96
C GLY A 96 4.98 13.09 6.76
N VAL A 97 4.16 12.09 7.11
CA VAL A 97 4.46 10.67 6.88
C VAL A 97 3.99 10.25 5.49
N THR A 98 4.83 9.57 4.74
CA THR A 98 4.45 9.00 3.44
C THR A 98 3.71 7.68 3.65
N TYR A 99 2.59 7.52 2.97
CA TYR A 99 1.79 6.29 2.96
C TYR A 99 1.73 5.73 1.54
N THR A 100 1.69 4.40 1.45
CA THR A 100 1.45 3.67 0.20
C THR A 100 0.09 3.02 0.27
N LEU A 101 -0.80 3.34 -0.67
CA LEU A 101 -1.97 2.55 -1.03
C LEU A 101 -1.50 1.47 -2.01
N SER A 102 -1.57 0.20 -1.60
CA SER A 102 -1.28 -0.97 -2.43
C SER A 102 -2.59 -1.70 -2.72
N PHE A 103 -2.78 -2.13 -3.96
CA PHE A 103 -3.99 -2.83 -4.40
C PHE A 103 -3.69 -3.68 -5.62
N ASP A 104 -4.45 -4.75 -5.80
CA ASP A 104 -4.36 -5.62 -6.96
C ASP A 104 -5.52 -5.33 -7.92
N LEU A 105 -5.22 -5.22 -9.22
CA LEU A 105 -6.21 -5.12 -10.28
C LEU A 105 -6.03 -6.23 -11.30
N ALA A 106 -7.15 -6.78 -11.77
CA ALA A 106 -7.22 -7.67 -12.94
C ALA A 106 -8.18 -7.10 -13.99
N GLY A 107 -8.05 -7.56 -15.22
CA GLY A 107 -9.00 -7.24 -16.29
C GLY A 107 -10.38 -7.87 -16.03
N SER A 108 -11.39 -7.43 -16.77
CA SER A 108 -12.79 -7.85 -16.58
C SER A 108 -13.07 -9.35 -16.78
N GLN A 109 -12.15 -10.09 -17.40
CA GLN A 109 -12.29 -11.49 -17.82
C GLN A 109 -13.50 -11.74 -18.75
N ARG A 110 -14.13 -10.69 -19.28
CA ARG A 110 -15.40 -10.73 -20.03
C ARG A 110 -15.35 -10.09 -21.44
N GLY A 111 -14.13 -9.82 -21.95
CA GLY A 111 -13.90 -9.44 -23.35
C GLY A 111 -13.65 -7.94 -23.59
N SER A 112 -13.87 -7.06 -22.62
CA SER A 112 -13.62 -5.62 -22.73
C SER A 112 -12.25 -5.21 -22.17
N THR A 113 -11.76 -4.07 -22.64
CA THR A 113 -10.61 -3.36 -22.04
C THR A 113 -11.18 -2.26 -21.16
N GLU A 114 -10.82 -2.29 -19.88
CA GLU A 114 -11.37 -1.39 -18.88
C GLU A 114 -10.31 -0.47 -18.31
N THR A 115 -10.76 0.67 -17.80
CA THR A 115 -9.90 1.66 -17.13
C THR A 115 -10.51 2.01 -15.77
N ALA A 116 -9.69 1.99 -14.73
CA ALA A 116 -10.07 2.54 -13.43
C ALA A 116 -9.17 3.71 -13.03
N ASN A 117 -9.79 4.74 -12.48
CA ASN A 117 -9.11 5.81 -11.76
C ASN A 117 -8.98 5.43 -10.29
N VAL A 118 -7.82 5.73 -9.71
CA VAL A 118 -7.54 5.50 -8.29
C VAL A 118 -7.02 6.80 -7.69
N ASN A 119 -7.62 7.21 -6.57
CA ASN A 119 -7.22 8.41 -5.86
C ASN A 119 -6.85 8.07 -4.41
N PHE A 120 -5.85 8.77 -3.86
CA PHE A 120 -5.47 8.70 -2.45
C PHE A 120 -5.07 10.10 -1.96
N GLY A 121 -5.91 10.71 -1.14
CA GLY A 121 -5.79 12.11 -0.80
C GLY A 121 -5.78 13.01 -2.05
N THR A 122 -4.64 13.67 -2.33
CA THR A 122 -4.45 14.48 -3.54
C THR A 122 -3.67 13.77 -4.65
N ALA A 123 -3.17 12.56 -4.38
CA ALA A 123 -2.50 11.74 -5.38
C ALA A 123 -3.52 10.95 -6.21
N SER A 124 -3.23 10.74 -7.49
CA SER A 124 -4.07 9.98 -8.39
C SER A 124 -3.25 9.17 -9.40
N THR A 125 -3.83 8.08 -9.86
CA THR A 125 -3.32 7.26 -10.96
C THR A 125 -4.48 6.65 -11.73
N SER A 126 -4.23 6.09 -12.91
CA SER A 126 -5.19 5.29 -13.65
C SER A 126 -4.53 4.02 -14.17
N ALA A 127 -5.31 2.94 -14.25
CA ALA A 127 -4.87 1.67 -14.82
C ALA A 127 -5.84 1.27 -15.94
N THR A 128 -5.30 0.92 -17.11
CA THR A 128 -6.06 0.37 -18.24
C THR A 128 -5.59 -1.05 -18.48
N LEU A 129 -6.50 -2.02 -18.38
CA LEU A 129 -6.19 -3.44 -18.52
C LEU A 129 -7.08 -4.09 -19.57
N GLY A 130 -6.43 -4.90 -20.41
CA GLY A 130 -7.17 -5.80 -21.29
C GLY A 130 -7.91 -6.89 -20.50
N SER A 131 -9.00 -7.41 -21.06
CA SER A 131 -9.90 -8.36 -20.40
C SER A 131 -9.19 -9.52 -19.70
N SER A 132 -8.22 -10.14 -20.33
CA SER A 132 -7.53 -11.34 -19.82
C SER A 132 -6.35 -11.04 -18.89
N ALA A 133 -6.13 -9.79 -18.49
CA ALA A 133 -5.07 -9.46 -17.55
C ALA A 133 -5.34 -10.08 -16.18
N GLY A 134 -4.34 -10.81 -15.64
CA GLY A 134 -4.39 -11.34 -14.26
C GLY A 134 -4.17 -10.26 -13.21
N LEU A 135 -4.35 -10.63 -11.93
CA LEU A 135 -4.06 -9.73 -10.81
C LEU A 135 -2.61 -9.23 -10.86
N THR A 136 -2.48 -7.93 -10.78
CA THR A 136 -1.20 -7.21 -10.75
C THR A 136 -1.27 -6.14 -9.68
N THR A 137 -0.23 -6.08 -8.83
CA THR A 137 -0.16 -5.11 -7.74
C THR A 137 0.23 -3.73 -8.24
N TYR A 138 -0.52 -2.74 -7.84
CA TYR A 138 -0.28 -1.31 -8.05
C TYR A 138 -0.01 -0.62 -6.73
N ASN A 139 0.74 0.48 -6.79
CA ASN A 139 1.08 1.27 -5.62
C ASN A 139 0.89 2.76 -5.92
N LEU A 140 0.24 3.48 -5.00
CA LEU A 140 0.06 4.93 -5.06
C LEU A 140 0.51 5.56 -3.74
N ASN A 141 1.50 6.44 -3.79
CA ASN A 141 2.05 7.10 -2.61
C ASN A 141 1.37 8.44 -2.38
N PHE A 142 1.11 8.75 -1.11
CA PHE A 142 0.59 10.04 -0.67
C PHE A 142 1.25 10.47 0.65
N THR A 143 1.64 11.75 0.74
CA THR A 143 2.18 12.37 1.96
C THR A 143 1.26 13.52 2.36
N PRO A 144 0.41 13.36 3.41
CA PRO A 144 -0.46 14.43 3.85
C PRO A 144 0.33 15.58 4.48
N ALA A 145 -0.04 16.83 4.18
CA ALA A 145 0.59 17.99 4.78
C ALA A 145 0.22 18.18 6.27
N ALA A 146 -0.96 17.70 6.69
CA ALA A 146 -1.45 17.75 8.06
C ALA A 146 -2.07 16.41 8.47
N SER A 147 -2.09 16.12 9.77
CA SER A 147 -2.78 14.93 10.28
C SER A 147 -4.29 15.08 10.13
N GLY A 148 -4.99 14.01 9.76
CA GLY A 148 -6.43 14.02 9.54
C GLY A 148 -6.94 12.76 8.86
N ILE A 149 -8.23 12.78 8.51
CA ILE A 149 -8.90 11.71 7.77
C ILE A 149 -8.75 12.01 6.28
N TYR A 150 -8.28 11.03 5.53
CA TYR A 150 -8.10 11.09 4.09
C TYR A 150 -8.81 9.94 3.41
N SER A 151 -9.41 10.22 2.25
CA SER A 151 -10.10 9.22 1.45
C SER A 151 -9.16 8.60 0.43
N PHE A 152 -9.40 7.34 0.13
CA PHE A 152 -8.96 6.71 -1.11
C PHE A 152 -10.16 6.07 -1.81
N ASN A 153 -10.12 6.02 -3.14
CA ASN A 153 -11.22 5.48 -3.93
C ASN A 153 -10.76 4.87 -5.25
N PHE A 154 -11.64 4.04 -5.78
CA PHE A 154 -11.54 3.36 -7.06
C PHE A 154 -12.80 3.64 -7.86
N GLU A 155 -12.67 3.98 -9.15
CA GLU A 155 -13.77 4.29 -10.05
C GLU A 155 -13.47 3.69 -11.42
N ASN A 156 -14.26 2.71 -11.86
CA ASN A 156 -14.18 2.21 -13.23
C ASN A 156 -14.79 3.23 -14.20
N LEU A 157 -14.18 3.43 -15.35
CA LEU A 157 -14.67 4.36 -16.39
C LEU A 157 -15.53 3.63 -17.44
N GLY A 158 -16.19 2.57 -17.04
CA GLY A 158 -17.08 1.79 -17.87
C GLY A 158 -18.55 2.20 -17.73
N GLY A 159 -19.43 1.34 -18.12
CA GLY A 159 -20.87 1.54 -18.08
C GLY A 159 -21.59 0.39 -18.80
N ASP A 160 -20.97 -0.79 -18.80
CA ASP A 160 -21.43 -1.99 -19.50
C ASP A 160 -21.50 -3.24 -18.60
N ASN A 161 -21.35 -3.10 -17.29
CA ASN A 161 -21.25 -4.15 -16.26
C ASN A 161 -19.93 -4.94 -16.31
N PHE A 162 -18.91 -4.46 -16.97
CA PHE A 162 -17.61 -5.11 -17.07
C PHE A 162 -16.54 -4.21 -16.48
N GLY A 163 -16.28 -4.31 -15.16
CA GLY A 163 -15.29 -3.52 -14.49
C GLY A 163 -13.94 -4.23 -14.37
N LEU A 164 -12.92 -3.47 -13.98
CA LEU A 164 -11.69 -4.06 -13.43
C LEU A 164 -12.03 -4.74 -12.11
N LEU A 165 -11.35 -5.85 -11.85
CA LEU A 165 -11.51 -6.62 -10.62
C LEU A 165 -10.47 -6.14 -9.61
N LEU A 166 -10.93 -5.69 -8.43
CA LEU A 166 -10.11 -5.14 -7.36
C LEU A 166 -10.00 -6.14 -6.20
N ASP A 167 -8.78 -6.33 -5.72
CA ASP A 167 -8.48 -7.17 -4.55
C ASP A 167 -7.31 -6.64 -3.72
N ASN A 168 -7.07 -7.22 -2.54
CA ASN A 168 -5.88 -7.02 -1.69
C ASN A 168 -5.53 -5.54 -1.42
N VAL A 169 -6.53 -4.74 -1.07
CA VAL A 169 -6.32 -3.31 -0.78
C VAL A 169 -5.66 -3.12 0.59
N SER A 170 -4.59 -2.35 0.63
CA SER A 170 -3.94 -1.99 1.90
C SER A 170 -3.36 -0.57 1.88
N VAL A 171 -3.31 0.05 3.04
CA VAL A 171 -2.61 1.32 3.27
C VAL A 171 -1.56 1.11 4.34
N SER A 172 -0.31 1.42 4.03
CA SER A 172 0.82 1.24 4.95
C SER A 172 1.68 2.49 5.02
N ALA A 173 2.19 2.81 6.21
CA ALA A 173 3.20 3.85 6.38
C ALA A 173 4.54 3.37 5.82
N VAL A 174 5.19 4.22 5.01
CA VAL A 174 6.56 3.98 4.54
C VAL A 174 7.52 4.38 5.66
N PRO A 175 8.35 3.46 6.19
CA PRO A 175 9.34 3.82 7.20
C PRO A 175 10.37 4.80 6.64
N GLU A 176 10.64 5.89 7.37
CA GLU A 176 11.68 6.84 7.00
C GLU A 176 13.06 6.28 7.33
N PRO A 177 13.91 5.99 6.32
CA PRO A 177 15.26 5.44 6.58
C PRO A 177 16.16 6.41 7.35
N GLU A 178 15.93 7.71 7.21
CA GLU A 178 16.79 8.75 7.76
C GLU A 178 16.69 8.86 9.29
N THR A 179 15.54 8.64 9.88
CA THR A 179 15.33 8.72 11.33
C THR A 179 16.17 7.68 12.07
N TYR A 180 16.27 6.47 11.53
CA TYR A 180 17.10 5.40 12.13
C TYR A 180 18.59 5.63 11.90
N ALA A 181 18.98 6.14 10.73
CA ALA A 181 20.37 6.50 10.44
C ALA A 181 20.85 7.61 11.38
N MET A 182 20.06 8.65 11.60
CA MET A 182 20.38 9.74 12.54
C MET A 182 20.44 9.27 13.98
N LEU A 183 19.54 8.38 14.42
CA LEU A 183 19.56 7.79 15.77
C LEU A 183 20.83 6.97 15.97
N LEU A 184 21.24 6.13 15.01
CA LEU A 184 22.46 5.33 15.09
C LEU A 184 23.72 6.20 15.09
N VAL A 185 23.76 7.25 14.28
CA VAL A 185 24.86 8.23 14.28
C VAL A 185 24.93 8.93 15.64
N GLY A 186 23.79 9.36 16.19
CA GLY A 186 23.73 9.99 17.53
C GLY A 186 24.23 9.07 18.65
N LEU A 187 23.78 7.82 18.67
CA LEU A 187 24.23 6.81 19.63
C LEU A 187 25.72 6.47 19.46
N GLY A 188 26.18 6.39 18.20
CA GLY A 188 27.60 6.18 17.89
C GLY A 188 28.50 7.29 18.39
N MET A 189 28.09 8.56 18.21
CA MET A 189 28.83 9.73 18.75
C MET A 189 28.86 9.75 20.28
N LEU A 190 27.73 9.43 20.95
CA LEU A 190 27.68 9.33 22.40
C LEU A 190 28.61 8.23 22.91
N GLY A 191 28.63 7.06 22.31
CA GLY A 191 29.53 5.95 22.65
C GLY A 191 31.01 6.33 22.48
N PHE A 192 31.36 7.05 21.43
CA PHE A 192 32.70 7.53 21.18
C PHE A 192 33.16 8.56 22.24
N MET A 193 32.27 9.51 22.60
CA MET A 193 32.57 10.52 23.63
C MET A 193 32.78 9.89 25.00
N LEU A 194 31.96 8.90 25.40
CA LEU A 194 32.06 8.19 26.65
C LEU A 194 33.40 7.41 26.76
N ARG A 195 33.79 6.74 25.65
CA ARG A 195 35.08 6.01 25.59
C ARG A 195 36.29 6.94 25.73
N ARG A 196 36.22 8.14 25.15
CA ARG A 196 37.29 9.13 25.23
C ARG A 196 37.47 9.67 26.67
N LYS A 197 36.36 9.81 27.42
CA LYS A 197 36.35 10.28 28.79
C LYS A 197 36.88 9.23 29.82
N ALA A 198 36.73 7.94 29.49
CA ALA A 198 37.22 6.83 30.32
C ALA A 198 38.74 6.57 30.19
N ASN A 199 39.41 7.17 29.21
CA ASN A 199 40.85 7.00 28.93
C ASN A 199 41.69 8.24 29.32
N VAL A 200 41.09 9.19 30.06
CA VAL A 200 41.77 10.33 30.73
C VAL A 200 41.66 10.15 32.22
#